data_2aa3adcb5738b627b04ed6ff56e356e2
#
_entry.id   2aa3adcb5738b627b04ed6ff56e356e2
#
_cell.length_a   1.000
_cell.length_b   1.000
_cell.length_c   1.000
_cell.angle_alpha   90.00
_cell.angle_beta   90.00
_cell.angle_gamma   90.00
#
_symmetry.space_group_name_H-M   'P 1'
#
loop_
_entity.id
_entity.type
_entity.pdbx_description
1 polymer ?
#
loop_
_entity_poly.entity_id
_entity_poly.type
_entity_poly.pdbx_seq_one_letter_code
_entity_poly.pdbx_strand_id
1 'polypeptide(L)'
;IFAELMRRALRPRATPRQHRDAFWRGWRLVGLDGTQFSLINTPQVTATVEKARTRRGRAAFAKITTAVLLEIGLHNPLAAAVGRKGESEWALAQRLLAQLPKQALLLGDRLYGVVAFAAVAHAACRRVRSQFLLRASRSVKPRVIKRLSDGSRLVGLPVRAPRNPK
;
A
#
# COMPACT_ATOMS: atom_id res chain seq x y z
N ILE A 1 17.59 15.71 -11.37
CA ILE A 1 16.52 16.74 -11.36
C ILE A 1 15.19 16.15 -10.95
N PHE A 2 14.63 15.13 -11.66
CA PHE A 2 13.31 14.56 -11.35
C PHE A 2 13.19 13.99 -9.93
N ALA A 3 14.19 13.21 -9.47
CA ALA A 3 14.16 12.65 -8.11
C ALA A 3 14.11 13.75 -7.02
N GLU A 4 14.84 14.84 -7.22
CA GLU A 4 14.84 15.98 -6.30
C GLU A 4 13.49 16.73 -6.34
N LEU A 5 12.92 16.94 -7.53
CA LEU A 5 11.60 17.54 -7.69
C LEU A 5 10.53 16.69 -6.98
N MET A 6 10.55 15.37 -7.20
CA MET A 6 9.65 14.44 -6.54
C MET A 6 9.80 14.48 -5.02
N ARG A 7 11.03 14.49 -4.51
CA ARG A 7 11.29 14.58 -3.08
C ARG A 7 10.72 15.86 -2.44
N ARG A 8 10.74 16.97 -3.15
CA ARG A 8 10.15 18.25 -2.70
C ARG A 8 8.63 18.29 -2.84
N ALA A 9 8.09 17.66 -3.87
CA ALA A 9 6.64 17.64 -4.15
C ALA A 9 5.90 16.63 -3.23
N LEU A 10 6.47 15.44 -3.03
CA LEU A 10 5.88 14.33 -2.29
C LEU A 10 6.05 14.53 -0.77
N ARG A 11 5.19 15.34 -0.18
CA ARG A 11 5.18 15.62 1.26
C ARG A 11 3.76 15.88 1.76
N PRO A 12 3.46 15.64 3.05
CA PRO A 12 2.17 15.98 3.63
C PRO A 12 1.87 17.47 3.50
N ARG A 13 0.68 17.80 3.01
CA ARG A 13 0.22 19.19 2.79
C ARG A 13 -1.03 19.53 3.57
N ALA A 14 -1.88 18.55 3.91
CA ALA A 14 -3.08 18.81 4.68
C ALA A 14 -2.76 19.34 6.07
N THR A 15 -3.57 20.29 6.51
CA THR A 15 -3.57 20.77 7.90
C THR A 15 -4.95 20.56 8.51
N PRO A 16 -5.07 20.21 9.80
CA PRO A 16 -6.38 19.97 10.42
C PRO A 16 -7.31 21.18 10.39
N ARG A 17 -6.73 22.39 10.36
CA ARG A 17 -7.50 23.64 10.33
C ARG A 17 -8.16 23.89 8.96
N GLN A 18 -7.45 23.60 7.87
CA GLN A 18 -7.88 23.92 6.52
C GLN A 18 -8.55 22.74 5.80
N HIS A 19 -8.17 21.50 6.17
CA HIS A 19 -8.54 20.28 5.45
C HIS A 19 -9.09 19.23 6.44
N ARG A 20 -10.27 19.52 6.99
CA ARG A 20 -10.87 18.68 8.06
C ARG A 20 -11.14 17.25 7.60
N ASP A 21 -11.52 17.07 6.35
CA ASP A 21 -11.78 15.79 5.68
C ASP A 21 -10.54 14.94 5.43
N ALA A 22 -9.35 15.54 5.51
CA ALA A 22 -8.08 14.81 5.45
C ALA A 22 -7.70 14.17 6.81
N PHE A 23 -8.51 14.34 7.85
CA PHE A 23 -8.23 13.83 9.20
C PHE A 23 -9.44 13.13 9.82
N TRP A 24 -9.17 12.08 10.57
CA TRP A 24 -10.15 11.41 11.39
C TRP A 24 -9.64 11.34 12.84
N ARG A 25 -10.33 11.98 13.77
CA ARG A 25 -9.94 12.04 15.19
C ARG A 25 -8.47 12.42 15.40
N GLY A 26 -7.97 13.37 14.62
CA GLY A 26 -6.57 13.83 14.69
C GLY A 26 -5.57 12.99 13.90
N TRP A 27 -5.99 11.85 13.32
CA TRP A 27 -5.15 11.03 12.47
C TRP A 27 -5.27 11.49 11.02
N ARG A 28 -4.13 11.74 10.37
CA ARG A 28 -4.06 12.01 8.92
C ARG A 28 -4.49 10.77 8.15
N LEU A 29 -5.45 10.91 7.25
CA LEU A 29 -5.91 9.81 6.40
C LEU A 29 -4.95 9.61 5.23
N VAL A 30 -4.35 8.43 5.16
CA VAL A 30 -3.40 8.05 4.11
C VAL A 30 -3.87 6.75 3.45
N GLY A 31 -4.10 6.80 2.14
CA GLY A 31 -4.41 5.62 1.33
C GLY A 31 -3.14 4.96 0.79
N LEU A 32 -3.13 3.65 0.75
CA LEU A 32 -2.15 2.84 0.04
C LEU A 32 -2.88 2.06 -1.06
N ASP A 33 -2.47 2.29 -2.29
CA ASP A 33 -3.08 1.61 -3.43
C ASP A 33 -2.07 1.41 -4.55
N GLY A 34 -2.36 0.45 -5.42
CA GLY A 34 -1.57 0.16 -6.60
C GLY A 34 -2.32 0.42 -7.89
N THR A 35 -1.58 0.75 -8.92
CA THR A 35 -2.12 0.92 -10.26
C THR A 35 -1.17 0.37 -11.31
N GLN A 36 -1.70 0.11 -12.48
CA GLN A 36 -0.91 -0.38 -13.62
C GLN A 36 -1.08 0.54 -14.81
N PHE A 37 0.05 0.90 -15.40
CA PHE A 37 0.09 1.68 -16.64
C PHE A 37 0.48 0.77 -17.80
N SER A 38 -0.28 0.84 -18.89
CA SER A 38 0.09 0.20 -20.14
C SER A 38 1.19 1.02 -20.83
N LEU A 39 2.23 0.33 -21.29
CA LEU A 39 3.37 0.95 -21.96
C LEU A 39 3.28 0.73 -23.47
N ILE A 40 3.79 1.69 -24.24
CA ILE A 40 3.88 1.57 -25.70
C ILE A 40 4.83 0.41 -26.09
N ASN A 41 4.55 -0.25 -27.20
CA ASN A 41 5.32 -1.39 -27.69
C ASN A 41 6.54 -0.92 -28.52
N THR A 42 7.49 -0.23 -27.91
CA THR A 42 8.78 0.03 -28.55
C THR A 42 9.77 -1.10 -28.27
N PRO A 43 10.77 -1.34 -29.13
CA PRO A 43 11.81 -2.34 -28.84
C PRO A 43 12.48 -2.15 -27.48
N GLN A 44 12.76 -0.91 -27.09
CA GLN A 44 13.40 -0.56 -25.82
C GLN A 44 12.51 -0.93 -24.62
N VAL A 45 11.21 -0.64 -24.70
CA VAL A 45 10.25 -0.99 -23.63
C VAL A 45 10.08 -2.50 -23.53
N THR A 46 9.93 -3.19 -24.66
CA THR A 46 9.74 -4.66 -24.67
C THR A 46 10.99 -5.43 -24.25
N ALA A 47 12.18 -4.85 -24.37
CA ALA A 47 13.40 -5.40 -23.85
C ALA A 47 13.51 -5.33 -22.31
N THR A 48 12.87 -4.33 -21.70
CA THR A 48 12.96 -4.08 -20.25
C THR A 48 11.75 -4.57 -19.45
N VAL A 49 10.56 -4.58 -20.07
CA VAL A 49 9.31 -4.95 -19.41
C VAL A 49 8.61 -6.06 -20.21
N GLU A 50 8.44 -7.22 -19.60
CA GLU A 50 7.74 -8.34 -20.26
C GLU A 50 6.22 -8.12 -20.30
N LYS A 51 5.63 -8.53 -21.44
CA LYS A 51 4.17 -8.66 -21.56
C LYS A 51 3.70 -9.86 -20.75
N ALA A 52 2.66 -9.67 -19.93
CA ALA A 52 2.07 -10.76 -19.18
C ALA A 52 1.58 -11.88 -20.11
N ARG A 53 1.75 -13.13 -19.67
CA ARG A 53 1.12 -14.30 -20.29
C ARG A 53 -0.27 -14.51 -19.69
N THR A 54 -1.26 -14.61 -20.52
CA THR A 54 -2.64 -14.92 -20.15
C THR A 54 -3.05 -16.27 -20.75
N ARG A 55 -4.18 -16.80 -20.34
CA ARG A 55 -4.75 -18.01 -20.94
C ARG A 55 -5.03 -17.86 -22.46
N ARG A 56 -5.21 -16.63 -22.93
CA ARG A 56 -5.48 -16.29 -24.34
C ARG A 56 -4.22 -15.90 -25.13
N GLY A 57 -3.02 -16.08 -24.55
CA GLY A 57 -1.75 -15.70 -25.17
C GLY A 57 -1.05 -14.54 -24.47
N ARG A 58 -0.12 -13.89 -25.15
CA ARG A 58 0.58 -12.71 -24.64
C ARG A 58 -0.34 -11.48 -24.63
N ALA A 59 -0.26 -10.69 -23.58
CA ALA A 59 -0.95 -9.40 -23.50
C ALA A 59 -0.53 -8.46 -24.65
N ALA A 60 -1.45 -7.64 -25.13
CA ALA A 60 -1.17 -6.70 -26.22
C ALA A 60 -0.07 -5.69 -25.85
N PHE A 61 -0.07 -5.23 -24.59
CA PHE A 61 0.87 -4.24 -24.08
C PHE A 61 1.60 -4.75 -22.84
N ALA A 62 2.85 -4.33 -22.67
CA ALA A 62 3.54 -4.45 -21.40
C ALA A 62 2.89 -3.52 -20.37
N LYS A 63 2.94 -3.90 -19.09
CA LYS A 63 2.41 -3.09 -17.99
C LYS A 63 3.48 -2.87 -16.94
N ILE A 64 3.49 -1.67 -16.37
CA ILE A 64 4.29 -1.34 -15.20
C ILE A 64 3.36 -1.15 -13.99
N THR A 65 3.69 -1.82 -12.90
CA THR A 65 2.95 -1.68 -11.63
C THR A 65 3.56 -0.55 -10.82
N THR A 66 2.72 0.29 -10.24
CA THR A 66 3.12 1.37 -9.35
C THR A 66 2.28 1.30 -8.09
N ALA A 67 2.89 1.47 -6.94
CA ALA A 67 2.16 1.69 -5.69
C ALA A 67 2.33 3.14 -5.23
N VAL A 68 1.33 3.69 -4.58
CA VAL A 68 1.30 5.09 -4.13
C VAL A 68 0.79 5.17 -2.70
N LEU A 69 1.43 6.01 -1.89
CA LEU A 69 0.85 6.56 -0.66
C LEU A 69 0.19 7.89 -1.00
N LEU A 70 -1.08 8.03 -0.67
CA LEU A 70 -1.89 9.18 -1.02
C LEU A 70 -2.49 9.82 0.25
N GLU A 71 -2.35 11.13 0.42
CA GLU A 71 -3.10 11.91 1.40
C GLU A 71 -4.53 12.09 0.88
N ILE A 72 -5.50 11.39 1.48
CA ILE A 72 -6.82 11.15 0.87
C ILE A 72 -7.61 12.45 0.67
N GLY A 73 -7.70 13.30 1.68
CA GLY A 73 -8.52 14.52 1.59
C GLY A 73 -8.06 15.55 0.56
N LEU A 74 -6.79 15.51 0.15
CA LEU A 74 -6.24 16.41 -0.88
C LEU A 74 -5.91 15.69 -2.20
N HIS A 75 -6.04 14.37 -2.24
CA HIS A 75 -5.51 13.55 -3.33
C HIS A 75 -4.04 13.84 -3.65
N ASN A 76 -3.27 14.19 -2.59
CA ASN A 76 -1.88 14.58 -2.71
C ASN A 76 -0.98 13.35 -2.53
N PRO A 77 -0.18 12.94 -3.53
CA PRO A 77 0.73 11.84 -3.38
C PRO A 77 1.85 12.18 -2.39
N LEU A 78 2.07 11.29 -1.45
CA LEU A 78 3.12 11.39 -0.42
C LEU A 78 4.38 10.65 -0.84
N ALA A 79 4.20 9.53 -1.53
CA ALA A 79 5.26 8.69 -2.02
C ALA A 79 4.75 7.78 -3.14
N ALA A 80 5.63 7.41 -4.05
CA ALA A 80 5.34 6.46 -5.10
C ALA A 80 6.51 5.49 -5.30
N ALA A 81 6.21 4.24 -5.62
CA ALA A 81 7.18 3.21 -5.98
C ALA A 81 6.79 2.60 -7.32
N VAL A 82 7.69 2.70 -8.28
CA VAL A 82 7.54 2.10 -9.60
C VAL A 82 8.19 0.72 -9.60
N GLY A 83 7.46 -0.28 -10.07
CA GLY A 83 7.91 -1.65 -10.12
C GLY A 83 8.91 -1.93 -11.21
N ARG A 84 9.79 -2.88 -10.95
CA ARG A 84 10.66 -3.50 -11.95
C ARG A 84 10.01 -4.78 -12.46
N LYS A 85 10.63 -5.41 -13.47
CA LYS A 85 10.20 -6.71 -13.99
C LYS A 85 9.97 -7.73 -12.86
N GLY A 86 8.78 -8.31 -12.80
CA GLY A 86 8.42 -9.33 -11.82
C GLY A 86 8.13 -8.84 -10.40
N GLU A 87 8.27 -7.54 -10.13
CA GLU A 87 7.97 -6.98 -8.83
C GLU A 87 6.46 -6.88 -8.59
N SER A 88 6.00 -7.41 -7.46
CA SER A 88 4.60 -7.37 -7.09
C SER A 88 4.22 -6.01 -6.47
N GLU A 89 2.97 -5.63 -6.62
CA GLU A 89 2.40 -4.46 -5.94
C GLU A 89 2.64 -4.50 -4.43
N TRP A 90 2.55 -5.68 -3.83
CA TRP A 90 2.81 -5.88 -2.41
C TRP A 90 4.25 -5.52 -2.00
N ALA A 91 5.25 -5.88 -2.81
CA ALA A 91 6.65 -5.51 -2.57
C ALA A 91 6.86 -3.99 -2.70
N LEU A 92 6.19 -3.35 -3.67
CA LEU A 92 6.20 -1.89 -3.83
C LEU A 92 5.60 -1.20 -2.61
N ALA A 93 4.43 -1.68 -2.17
CA ALA A 93 3.73 -1.15 -1.00
C ALA A 93 4.59 -1.24 0.27
N GLN A 94 5.31 -2.34 0.48
CA GLN A 94 6.22 -2.47 1.61
C GLN A 94 7.31 -1.40 1.62
N ARG A 95 7.89 -1.08 0.45
CA ARG A 95 8.90 -0.01 0.35
C ARG A 95 8.33 1.36 0.75
N LEU A 96 7.07 1.62 0.44
CA LEU A 96 6.41 2.89 0.75
C LEU A 96 6.12 3.07 2.23
N LEU A 97 5.98 1.99 3.00
CA LEU A 97 5.73 2.08 4.44
C LEU A 97 6.86 2.81 5.20
N ALA A 98 8.06 2.87 4.65
CA ALA A 98 9.17 3.65 5.21
C ALA A 98 8.91 5.17 5.16
N GLN A 99 8.02 5.62 4.27
CA GLN A 99 7.69 7.03 4.04
C GLN A 99 6.35 7.44 4.67
N LEU A 100 5.77 6.55 5.49
CA LEU A 100 4.53 6.85 6.20
C LEU A 100 4.73 8.05 7.13
N PRO A 101 3.88 9.09 7.04
CA PRO A 101 3.97 10.24 7.93
C PRO A 101 3.59 9.88 9.37
N LYS A 102 4.06 10.69 10.33
CA LYS A 102 3.67 10.56 11.73
C LYS A 102 2.17 10.82 11.91
N GLN A 103 1.57 10.17 12.91
CA GLN A 103 0.17 10.34 13.30
C GLN A 103 -0.80 10.15 12.10
N ALA A 104 -0.57 9.12 11.27
CA ALA A 104 -1.42 8.76 10.16
C ALA A 104 -2.29 7.54 10.48
N LEU A 105 -3.45 7.47 9.87
CA LEU A 105 -4.26 6.26 9.72
C LEU A 105 -4.07 5.76 8.29
N LEU A 106 -3.30 4.70 8.14
CA LEU A 106 -3.06 4.05 6.85
C LEU A 106 -4.28 3.21 6.48
N LEU A 107 -4.89 3.49 5.34
CA LEU A 107 -6.00 2.74 4.78
C LEU A 107 -5.50 1.89 3.61
N GLY A 108 -5.88 0.62 3.59
CA GLY A 108 -5.53 -0.28 2.50
C GLY A 108 -6.67 -1.25 2.18
N ASP A 109 -6.72 -1.66 0.92
CA ASP A 109 -7.72 -2.58 0.42
C ASP A 109 -7.46 -4.04 0.82
N ARG A 110 -8.19 -4.98 0.17
CA ARG A 110 -8.11 -6.42 0.43
C ARG A 110 -6.76 -7.03 0.03
N LEU A 111 -6.04 -6.46 -0.92
CA LEU A 111 -4.71 -6.94 -1.32
C LEU A 111 -3.73 -6.89 -0.14
N TYR A 112 -3.82 -5.81 0.64
CA TYR A 112 -3.00 -5.58 1.83
C TYR A 112 -3.59 -6.22 3.09
N GLY A 113 -4.84 -6.63 3.06
CA GLY A 113 -5.58 -7.19 4.20
C GLY A 113 -5.22 -8.65 4.53
N VAL A 114 -3.95 -9.02 4.46
CA VAL A 114 -3.41 -10.34 4.81
C VAL A 114 -2.50 -10.23 6.04
N VAL A 115 -2.39 -11.32 6.80
CA VAL A 115 -1.65 -11.33 8.08
C VAL A 115 -0.20 -10.88 7.92
N ALA A 116 0.47 -11.34 6.85
CA ALA A 116 1.86 -10.98 6.59
C ALA A 116 2.04 -9.47 6.36
N PHE A 117 1.15 -8.82 5.58
CA PHE A 117 1.22 -7.39 5.37
C PHE A 117 0.84 -6.61 6.63
N ALA A 118 -0.18 -7.05 7.36
CA ALA A 118 -0.59 -6.42 8.62
C ALA A 118 0.57 -6.39 9.64
N ALA A 119 1.38 -7.43 9.71
CA ALA A 119 2.57 -7.47 10.57
C ALA A 119 3.60 -6.40 10.17
N VAL A 120 3.89 -6.26 8.87
CA VAL A 120 4.84 -5.25 8.36
C VAL A 120 4.27 -3.84 8.54
N ALA A 121 2.99 -3.63 8.25
CA ALA A 121 2.30 -2.36 8.45
C ALA A 121 2.29 -1.96 9.93
N HIS A 122 2.05 -2.91 10.84
CA HIS A 122 2.11 -2.68 12.28
C HIS A 122 3.48 -2.19 12.72
N ALA A 123 4.56 -2.89 12.29
CA ALA A 123 5.92 -2.47 12.63
C ALA A 123 6.27 -1.08 12.09
N ALA A 124 5.85 -0.76 10.86
CA ALA A 124 6.05 0.57 10.26
C ALA A 124 5.26 1.66 11.00
N CYS A 125 3.98 1.42 11.28
CA CYS A 125 3.10 2.35 11.98
C CYS A 125 3.61 2.67 13.38
N ARG A 126 4.08 1.67 14.15
CA ARG A 126 4.64 1.88 15.48
C ARG A 126 5.80 2.87 15.49
N ARG A 127 6.70 2.80 14.49
CA ARG A 127 7.87 3.69 14.40
C ARG A 127 7.48 5.17 14.32
N VAL A 128 6.36 5.47 13.68
CA VAL A 128 5.90 6.84 13.41
C VAL A 128 4.63 7.21 14.19
N ARG A 129 4.28 6.42 15.22
CA ARG A 129 3.06 6.63 16.04
C ARG A 129 1.82 6.75 15.16
N SER A 130 1.69 5.87 14.18
CA SER A 130 0.57 5.77 13.26
C SER A 130 -0.24 4.51 13.51
N GLN A 131 -1.39 4.40 12.89
CA GLN A 131 -2.29 3.25 12.93
C GLN A 131 -2.59 2.79 11.50
N PHE A 132 -3.20 1.63 11.36
CA PHE A 132 -3.67 1.15 10.06
C PHE A 132 -5.06 0.53 10.17
N LEU A 133 -5.80 0.62 9.08
CA LEU A 133 -7.08 -0.02 8.87
C LEU A 133 -7.07 -0.69 7.49
N LEU A 134 -7.08 -2.01 7.48
CA LEU A 134 -7.01 -2.80 6.25
C LEU A 134 -8.31 -3.59 6.07
N ARG A 135 -8.82 -3.62 4.85
CA ARG A 135 -9.94 -4.50 4.51
C ARG A 135 -9.45 -5.94 4.50
N ALA A 136 -9.87 -6.76 5.47
CA ALA A 136 -9.41 -8.13 5.60
C ALA A 136 -9.69 -8.97 4.35
N SER A 137 -8.70 -9.75 3.91
CA SER A 137 -8.86 -10.76 2.88
C SER A 137 -9.69 -11.94 3.40
N ARG A 138 -10.44 -12.62 2.52
CA ARG A 138 -11.17 -13.84 2.86
C ARG A 138 -10.26 -14.99 3.35
N SER A 139 -8.97 -14.94 3.04
CA SER A 139 -7.98 -15.91 3.50
C SER A 139 -7.61 -15.74 4.98
N VAL A 140 -7.89 -14.58 5.57
CA VAL A 140 -7.63 -14.31 6.98
C VAL A 140 -8.70 -15.01 7.81
N LYS A 141 -8.28 -15.96 8.64
CA LYS A 141 -9.16 -16.70 9.56
C LYS A 141 -8.79 -16.32 11.00
N PRO A 142 -9.36 -15.24 11.54
CA PRO A 142 -9.04 -14.78 12.87
C PRO A 142 -9.69 -15.66 13.94
N ARG A 143 -9.01 -15.88 15.05
CA ARG A 143 -9.59 -16.48 16.27
C ARG A 143 -10.17 -15.34 17.12
N VAL A 144 -11.46 -15.38 17.39
CA VAL A 144 -12.09 -14.40 18.29
C VAL A 144 -11.60 -14.62 19.71
N ILE A 145 -11.04 -13.59 20.32
CA ILE A 145 -10.58 -13.57 21.71
C ILE A 145 -11.70 -12.97 22.59
N LYS A 146 -12.27 -11.83 22.15
CA LYS A 146 -13.31 -11.13 22.90
C LYS A 146 -14.27 -10.40 21.93
N ARG A 147 -15.56 -10.41 22.26
CA ARG A 147 -16.57 -9.54 21.62
C ARG A 147 -16.68 -8.25 22.46
N LEU A 148 -16.73 -7.10 21.80
CA LEU A 148 -16.86 -5.81 22.44
C LEU A 148 -18.31 -5.34 22.39
N SER A 149 -18.66 -4.33 23.21
CA SER A 149 -20.03 -3.83 23.35
C SER A 149 -20.57 -3.15 22.10
N ASP A 150 -19.69 -2.62 21.26
CA ASP A 150 -20.02 -1.98 19.98
C ASP A 150 -20.20 -2.97 18.81
N GLY A 151 -20.17 -4.28 19.08
CA GLY A 151 -20.26 -5.34 18.08
C GLY A 151 -18.92 -5.70 17.42
N SER A 152 -17.87 -4.95 17.64
CA SER A 152 -16.53 -5.28 17.16
C SER A 152 -15.93 -6.47 17.91
N ARG A 153 -14.82 -7.01 17.42
CA ARG A 153 -14.18 -8.20 18.00
C ARG A 153 -12.68 -7.99 18.14
N LEU A 154 -12.16 -8.29 19.30
CA LEU A 154 -10.73 -8.51 19.47
C LEU A 154 -10.39 -9.90 18.96
N VAL A 155 -9.44 -9.98 18.03
CA VAL A 155 -9.06 -11.23 17.38
C VAL A 155 -7.57 -11.50 17.45
N GLY A 156 -7.20 -12.76 17.56
CA GLY A 156 -5.83 -13.21 17.36
C GLY A 156 -5.61 -13.61 15.90
N LEU A 157 -4.54 -13.11 15.31
CA LEU A 157 -4.11 -13.47 13.96
C LEU A 157 -2.89 -14.40 14.06
N PRO A 158 -2.95 -15.63 13.52
CA PRO A 158 -1.82 -16.55 13.54
C PRO A 158 -0.74 -16.01 12.59
N VAL A 159 0.37 -15.54 13.12
CA VAL A 159 1.56 -15.23 12.32
C VAL A 159 2.26 -16.54 12.03
N ARG A 160 2.15 -17.05 10.82
CA ARG A 160 2.95 -18.19 10.38
C ARG A 160 4.38 -17.74 10.17
N ALA A 161 5.34 -18.43 10.77
CA ALA A 161 6.74 -18.25 10.42
C ALA A 161 6.92 -18.43 8.89
N PRO A 162 7.80 -17.65 8.26
CA PRO A 162 8.09 -17.86 6.85
C PRO A 162 8.51 -19.33 6.66
N ARG A 163 7.86 -20.04 5.73
CA ARG A 163 8.33 -21.35 5.31
C ARG A 163 9.71 -21.11 4.70
N ASN A 164 10.74 -21.73 5.30
CA ASN A 164 12.04 -21.80 4.65
C ASN A 164 11.83 -22.39 3.24
N PRO A 165 12.23 -21.70 2.19
CA PRO A 165 12.24 -22.31 0.87
C PRO A 165 13.23 -23.49 0.94
N LYS A 166 12.76 -24.67 0.59
CA LYS A 166 13.61 -25.83 0.33
C LYS A 166 14.42 -25.59 -0.93
#